data_7fa8f7838510818df5ba83f2e0595915
#
_entry.id   7fa8f7838510818df5ba83f2e0595915
#
_cell.length_a   1.000
_cell.length_b   1.000
_cell.length_c   1.000
_cell.angle_alpha   90.00
_cell.angle_beta   90.00
_cell.angle_gamma   90.00
#
_symmetry.space_group_name_H-M   'P 1'
#
loop_
_entity.id
_entity.type
_entity.pdbx_description
1 polymer ?
#
loop_
_entity_poly.entity_id
_entity_poly.type
_entity_poly.pdbx_seq_one_letter_code
_entity_poly.pdbx_strand_id
1 'polypeptide(L)'
;MPSWANWYRMMARSTFMRGFVEETFLFGALTPCYDAGGIDQYGKVFGGTNFELASQGSGARAINDGIDYAYVLWNPESDMGNAEIWEQLFPQLYLSRKILPNAHGFGKYRGGNGWQSCLMTHKTNQLVVTTELSQARALDHQGLFGGYPGKIHYQYLMTDTDLKDRIKEGKELPTGEGDDPENPEITRLLKGDCRVANGNMTGDRPMKEGDLFLFLYRGMGGFGDPLDRDIKMIEEDLKKGIITKTVMENICGVVWSTKKGEEGTIDQNKTEKLRSNLRKKRIKKGIPTRDWVAKQRKRIKKYDLPEVALEIYKDVSSHSDKWMKEYKEFWGLGNKFTFDIPEIRD
;
A
#
# COMPACT_ATOMS: atom_id res chain seq x y z
N MET A 1 -11.95 20.05 -5.18
CA MET A 1 -13.06 19.09 -4.98
C MET A 1 -12.73 18.24 -3.77
N PRO A 2 -13.62 18.09 -2.79
CA PRO A 2 -13.43 17.03 -1.81
C PRO A 2 -13.43 15.71 -2.57
N SER A 3 -12.32 14.98 -2.50
CA SER A 3 -12.23 13.72 -3.21
C SER A 3 -13.30 12.77 -2.68
N TRP A 4 -13.93 12.00 -3.55
CA TRP A 4 -14.87 10.94 -3.19
C TRP A 4 -14.31 10.02 -2.11
N ALA A 5 -13.01 9.84 -2.07
CA ALA A 5 -12.29 9.08 -1.06
C ALA A 5 -12.46 9.63 0.37
N ASN A 6 -12.53 10.94 0.55
CA ASN A 6 -12.84 11.52 1.85
C ASN A 6 -14.28 11.20 2.28
N TRP A 7 -15.19 11.13 1.32
CA TRP A 7 -16.57 10.75 1.58
C TRP A 7 -16.68 9.31 2.10
N TYR A 8 -15.99 8.38 1.47
CA TYR A 8 -15.95 6.99 1.91
C TYR A 8 -15.25 6.79 3.25
N ARG A 9 -14.18 7.55 3.52
CA ARG A 9 -13.55 7.59 4.84
C ARG A 9 -14.51 8.08 5.91
N MET A 10 -15.32 9.09 5.60
CA MET A 10 -16.35 9.58 6.51
C MET A 10 -17.46 8.54 6.73
N MET A 11 -17.88 7.82 5.70
CA MET A 11 -18.85 6.73 5.84
C MET A 11 -18.33 5.59 6.70
N ALA A 12 -17.10 5.11 6.46
CA ALA A 12 -16.47 4.07 7.27
C ALA A 12 -16.34 4.50 8.74
N ARG A 13 -15.91 5.73 8.99
CA ARG A 13 -15.87 6.31 10.34
C ARG A 13 -17.25 6.42 10.97
N SER A 14 -18.24 6.84 10.21
CA SER A 14 -19.64 6.94 10.67
C SER A 14 -20.18 5.57 11.07
N THR A 15 -19.90 4.52 10.30
CA THR A 15 -20.29 3.15 10.60
C THR A 15 -19.61 2.66 11.88
N PHE A 16 -18.30 2.90 12.01
CA PHE A 16 -17.54 2.58 13.22
C PHE A 16 -18.08 3.32 14.46
N MET A 17 -18.33 4.62 14.33
CA MET A 17 -18.88 5.45 15.41
C MET A 17 -20.26 5.01 15.87
N ARG A 18 -21.04 4.35 15.00
CA ARG A 18 -22.34 3.75 15.33
C ARG A 18 -22.24 2.36 15.95
N GLY A 19 -21.03 1.80 16.08
CA GLY A 19 -20.80 0.49 16.66
C GLY A 19 -20.96 -0.70 15.73
N PHE A 20 -21.11 -0.48 14.43
CA PHE A 20 -21.17 -1.56 13.42
C PHE A 20 -19.75 -1.99 13.03
N VAL A 21 -19.02 -2.57 13.99
CA VAL A 21 -17.61 -2.94 13.83
C VAL A 21 -17.41 -3.98 12.73
N GLU A 22 -18.35 -4.89 12.57
CA GLU A 22 -18.33 -5.95 11.55
C GLU A 22 -18.36 -5.40 10.13
N GLU A 23 -19.03 -4.27 9.93
CA GLU A 23 -19.16 -3.60 8.65
C GLU A 23 -18.06 -2.58 8.39
N THR A 24 -17.25 -2.30 9.41
CA THR A 24 -16.21 -1.27 9.31
C THR A 24 -14.98 -1.82 8.61
N PHE A 25 -14.54 -1.14 7.57
CA PHE A 25 -13.27 -1.37 6.91
C PHE A 25 -12.68 -0.04 6.44
N LEU A 26 -11.37 0.00 6.27
CA LEU A 26 -10.69 1.17 5.72
C LEU A 26 -10.46 0.99 4.23
N PHE A 27 -10.77 2.04 3.50
CA PHE A 27 -10.55 2.11 2.07
C PHE A 27 -9.49 3.16 1.75
N GLY A 28 -8.67 2.89 0.74
CA GLY A 28 -7.67 3.83 0.27
C GLY A 28 -8.29 5.09 -0.33
N ALA A 29 -7.60 6.18 -0.18
CA ALA A 29 -8.12 7.49 -0.53
C ALA A 29 -8.37 7.68 -2.00
N LEU A 30 -7.50 7.16 -2.85
CA LEU A 30 -7.51 7.42 -4.27
C LEU A 30 -6.98 6.21 -5.02
N THR A 31 -7.57 5.94 -6.15
CA THR A 31 -7.10 4.95 -7.10
C THR A 31 -6.04 5.61 -7.96
N PRO A 32 -4.84 5.10 -7.96
CA PRO A 32 -3.84 5.61 -8.88
C PRO A 32 -4.26 5.31 -10.32
N CYS A 33 -4.02 6.23 -11.21
CA CYS A 33 -4.10 6.06 -12.65
C CYS A 33 -2.84 6.64 -13.30
N TYR A 34 -2.58 6.30 -14.52
CA TYR A 34 -1.55 6.98 -15.27
C TYR A 34 -2.10 7.51 -16.60
N ASP A 35 -1.67 8.71 -16.92
CA ASP A 35 -1.87 9.29 -18.23
C ASP A 35 -0.67 8.96 -19.11
N ALA A 36 -0.94 8.61 -20.33
CA ALA A 36 0.07 8.41 -21.34
C ALA A 36 -0.23 9.28 -22.55
N GLY A 37 0.82 9.82 -23.14
CA GLY A 37 0.69 10.64 -24.34
C GLY A 37 1.98 10.65 -25.14
N GLY A 38 1.87 11.12 -26.38
CA GLY A 38 3.00 11.20 -27.30
C GLY A 38 2.64 10.72 -28.69
N ILE A 39 3.48 9.87 -29.26
CA ILE A 39 3.24 9.22 -30.55
C ILE A 39 2.96 7.74 -30.32
N ASP A 40 1.85 7.27 -30.88
CA ASP A 40 1.45 5.87 -30.76
C ASP A 40 2.26 4.93 -31.68
N GLN A 41 1.98 3.62 -31.57
CA GLN A 41 2.61 2.58 -32.39
C GLN A 41 2.27 2.66 -33.90
N TYR A 42 1.34 3.53 -34.27
CA TYR A 42 0.91 3.79 -35.67
C TYR A 42 1.44 5.13 -36.20
N GLY A 43 2.25 5.84 -35.41
CA GLY A 43 2.83 7.13 -35.79
C GLY A 43 1.88 8.32 -35.59
N LYS A 44 0.81 8.19 -34.85
CA LYS A 44 -0.18 9.26 -34.60
C LYS A 44 0.01 9.86 -33.21
N VAL A 45 -0.33 11.12 -33.06
CA VAL A 45 -0.42 11.78 -31.75
C VAL A 45 -1.57 11.16 -30.99
N PHE A 46 -1.32 10.77 -29.76
CA PHE A 46 -2.32 10.24 -28.85
C PHE A 46 -2.17 10.80 -27.44
N GLY A 47 -3.21 10.67 -26.66
CA GLY A 47 -3.22 10.95 -25.22
C GLY A 47 -4.44 10.33 -24.59
N GLY A 48 -4.27 9.80 -23.39
CA GLY A 48 -5.37 9.19 -22.65
C GLY A 48 -4.94 8.66 -21.30
N THR A 49 -5.95 8.37 -20.48
CA THR A 49 -5.77 7.79 -19.16
C THR A 49 -5.97 6.28 -19.22
N ASN A 50 -5.02 5.53 -18.70
CA ASN A 50 -5.21 4.10 -18.47
C ASN A 50 -5.90 3.90 -17.13
N PHE A 51 -7.16 3.44 -17.18
CA PHE A 51 -8.00 3.15 -16.03
C PHE A 51 -7.87 1.71 -15.51
N GLU A 52 -6.98 0.91 -16.06
CA GLU A 52 -6.61 -0.39 -15.48
C GLU A 52 -6.44 -0.33 -13.96
N LEU A 53 -6.21 0.85 -13.48
CA LEU A 53 -5.77 1.22 -12.16
C LEU A 53 -6.89 1.39 -11.15
N ALA A 54 -8.12 1.25 -11.57
CA ALA A 54 -9.27 1.34 -10.68
C ALA A 54 -9.34 0.16 -9.68
N SER A 55 -8.48 -0.83 -9.81
CA SER A 55 -8.45 -2.03 -8.96
C SER A 55 -7.37 -1.98 -7.90
N GLN A 56 -7.77 -1.93 -6.67
CA GLN A 56 -6.92 -2.08 -5.48
C GLN A 56 -7.55 -3.11 -4.54
N GLY A 57 -6.83 -3.59 -3.52
CA GLY A 57 -7.46 -4.44 -2.50
C GLY A 57 -8.50 -3.67 -1.69
N SER A 58 -9.50 -4.33 -1.12
CA SER A 58 -10.36 -3.74 -0.10
C SER A 58 -9.79 -3.96 1.31
N GLY A 59 -10.16 -3.11 2.26
CA GLY A 59 -9.83 -3.32 3.68
C GLY A 59 -10.48 -4.59 4.23
N ALA A 60 -9.83 -5.22 5.20
CA ALA A 60 -10.41 -6.34 5.94
C ALA A 60 -11.55 -5.90 6.82
N ARG A 61 -12.50 -6.80 7.05
CA ARG A 61 -13.62 -6.62 8.00
C ARG A 61 -13.46 -7.54 9.21
N ALA A 62 -14.31 -7.36 10.21
CA ALA A 62 -14.27 -8.17 11.43
C ALA A 62 -14.58 -9.66 11.22
N ILE A 63 -15.19 -10.01 10.09
CA ILE A 63 -15.72 -11.34 9.79
C ILE A 63 -15.05 -12.03 8.60
N ASN A 64 -14.30 -11.30 7.77
CA ASN A 64 -13.64 -11.86 6.59
C ASN A 64 -12.48 -11.00 6.08
N ASP A 65 -11.68 -11.61 5.23
CA ASP A 65 -10.62 -10.94 4.49
C ASP A 65 -11.16 -9.85 3.57
N GLY A 66 -10.32 -8.87 3.26
CA GLY A 66 -10.55 -7.93 2.20
C GLY A 66 -10.53 -8.63 0.83
N ILE A 67 -11.25 -8.06 -0.11
CA ILE A 67 -11.35 -8.57 -1.48
C ILE A 67 -10.07 -8.20 -2.22
N ASP A 68 -9.42 -9.21 -2.82
CA ASP A 68 -8.29 -8.97 -3.71
C ASP A 68 -8.80 -8.35 -5.01
N TYR A 69 -8.09 -7.37 -5.54
CA TYR A 69 -8.50 -6.63 -6.75
C TYR A 69 -9.89 -6.00 -6.67
N ALA A 70 -10.34 -5.68 -5.49
CA ALA A 70 -11.54 -4.88 -5.36
C ALA A 70 -11.31 -3.55 -6.08
N TYR A 71 -12.22 -3.22 -6.95
CA TYR A 71 -12.23 -1.90 -7.56
C TYR A 71 -12.58 -0.83 -6.53
N VAL A 72 -12.43 0.41 -6.89
CA VAL A 72 -12.83 1.52 -6.03
C VAL A 72 -14.36 1.58 -5.91
N LEU A 73 -14.85 1.78 -4.69
CA LEU A 73 -16.30 1.78 -4.39
C LEU A 73 -17.09 2.86 -5.14
N TRP A 74 -16.46 3.93 -5.55
CA TRP A 74 -17.13 5.01 -6.27
C TRP A 74 -17.27 4.76 -7.78
N ASN A 75 -16.67 3.68 -8.28
CA ASN A 75 -16.84 3.23 -9.65
C ASN A 75 -17.09 1.72 -9.69
N PRO A 76 -18.32 1.27 -9.40
CA PRO A 76 -18.64 -0.14 -9.24
C PRO A 76 -18.52 -0.97 -10.53
N GLU A 77 -18.43 -0.33 -11.68
CA GLU A 77 -18.29 -0.99 -12.97
C GLU A 77 -16.85 -1.05 -13.49
N SER A 78 -15.88 -0.55 -12.71
CA SER A 78 -14.50 -0.61 -13.13
C SER A 78 -13.93 -2.01 -12.94
N ASP A 79 -13.21 -2.44 -13.94
CA ASP A 79 -12.38 -3.62 -13.92
C ASP A 79 -10.96 -3.28 -14.40
N MET A 80 -10.09 -4.26 -14.46
CA MET A 80 -8.73 -4.08 -14.94
C MET A 80 -8.64 -3.89 -16.45
N GLY A 81 -9.73 -4.05 -17.16
CA GLY A 81 -9.78 -4.06 -18.61
C GLY A 81 -8.99 -5.25 -19.23
N ASN A 82 -9.16 -5.42 -20.48
CA ASN A 82 -8.42 -6.42 -21.25
C ASN A 82 -7.04 -5.86 -21.65
N ALA A 83 -5.97 -6.57 -21.32
CA ALA A 83 -4.60 -6.16 -21.62
C ALA A 83 -4.38 -5.95 -23.13
N GLU A 84 -4.92 -6.82 -23.96
CA GLU A 84 -4.80 -6.73 -25.42
C GLU A 84 -5.47 -5.47 -25.98
N ILE A 85 -6.57 -5.01 -25.39
CA ILE A 85 -7.21 -3.74 -25.77
C ILE A 85 -6.32 -2.57 -25.37
N TRP A 86 -5.74 -2.61 -24.15
CA TRP A 86 -4.82 -1.57 -23.70
C TRP A 86 -3.57 -1.49 -24.59
N GLU A 87 -3.03 -2.62 -25.03
CA GLU A 87 -1.90 -2.69 -25.96
C GLU A 87 -2.23 -2.14 -27.37
N GLN A 88 -3.50 -2.19 -27.77
CA GLN A 88 -3.96 -1.57 -29.02
C GLN A 88 -4.12 -0.04 -28.89
N LEU A 89 -4.53 0.42 -27.72
CA LEU A 89 -4.79 1.84 -27.46
C LEU A 89 -3.54 2.63 -27.10
N PHE A 90 -2.57 1.97 -26.47
CA PHE A 90 -1.35 2.60 -25.98
C PHE A 90 -0.11 1.88 -26.56
N PRO A 91 0.98 2.60 -26.88
CA PRO A 91 2.20 2.00 -27.40
C PRO A 91 3.01 1.30 -26.31
N GLN A 92 2.38 0.33 -25.67
CA GLN A 92 2.93 -0.45 -24.55
C GLN A 92 2.59 -1.93 -24.72
N LEU A 93 3.48 -2.79 -24.23
CA LEU A 93 3.24 -4.23 -24.10
C LEU A 93 3.34 -4.64 -22.62
N TYR A 94 2.42 -5.47 -22.18
CA TYR A 94 2.45 -6.05 -20.84
C TYR A 94 3.46 -7.22 -20.80
N LEU A 95 4.54 -7.04 -20.08
CA LEU A 95 5.44 -8.15 -19.74
C LEU A 95 4.85 -9.01 -18.64
N SER A 96 4.12 -8.40 -17.73
CA SER A 96 3.38 -9.10 -16.70
C SER A 96 2.24 -8.26 -16.13
N ARG A 97 1.27 -8.96 -15.58
CA ARG A 97 0.16 -8.43 -14.81
C ARG A 97 -0.18 -9.46 -13.74
N LYS A 98 0.21 -9.21 -12.50
CA LYS A 98 0.12 -10.23 -11.45
C LYS A 98 -0.16 -9.66 -10.07
N ILE A 99 -0.63 -10.52 -9.17
CA ILE A 99 -0.78 -10.20 -7.75
C ILE A 99 0.60 -9.90 -7.15
N LEU A 100 0.65 -8.88 -6.33
CA LEU A 100 1.86 -8.53 -5.58
C LEU A 100 1.86 -9.27 -4.24
N PRO A 101 2.76 -10.25 -4.03
CA PRO A 101 2.83 -10.96 -2.76
C PRO A 101 3.09 -10.02 -1.58
N ASN A 102 2.50 -10.33 -0.43
CA ASN A 102 2.67 -9.57 0.81
C ASN A 102 2.26 -8.09 0.74
N ALA A 103 1.47 -7.67 -0.25
CA ALA A 103 1.12 -6.27 -0.44
C ALA A 103 -0.02 -5.79 0.46
N HIS A 104 -0.76 -6.70 1.06
CA HIS A 104 -1.87 -6.42 1.97
C HIS A 104 -1.41 -6.14 3.40
N GLY A 105 -2.28 -5.51 4.19
CA GLY A 105 -2.12 -5.43 5.63
C GLY A 105 -2.45 -6.75 6.30
N PHE A 106 -1.58 -7.20 7.20
CA PHE A 106 -1.76 -8.46 7.92
C PHE A 106 -2.73 -8.28 9.09
N GLY A 107 -3.48 -9.32 9.41
CA GLY A 107 -4.45 -9.32 10.51
C GLY A 107 -5.01 -10.71 10.76
N LYS A 108 -5.94 -10.83 11.74
CA LYS A 108 -6.82 -11.99 11.83
C LYS A 108 -7.51 -12.22 10.49
N TYR A 109 -8.00 -11.13 9.92
CA TYR A 109 -8.41 -11.03 8.53
C TYR A 109 -7.45 -10.09 7.80
N ARG A 110 -6.90 -10.55 6.68
CA ARG A 110 -5.98 -9.75 5.89
C ARG A 110 -6.73 -8.75 5.01
N GLY A 111 -6.11 -7.63 4.73
CA GLY A 111 -6.58 -6.75 3.68
C GLY A 111 -6.59 -7.45 2.31
N GLY A 112 -7.36 -6.94 1.38
CA GLY A 112 -7.29 -7.35 -0.02
C GLY A 112 -5.93 -7.02 -0.61
N ASN A 113 -5.44 -7.87 -1.48
CA ASN A 113 -4.11 -7.76 -2.04
C ASN A 113 -4.08 -6.79 -3.23
N GLY A 114 -2.96 -6.11 -3.39
CA GLY A 114 -2.65 -5.32 -4.56
C GLY A 114 -2.07 -6.15 -5.69
N TRP A 115 -1.75 -5.51 -6.78
CA TRP A 115 -1.19 -6.13 -7.97
C TRP A 115 -0.19 -5.22 -8.66
N GLN A 116 0.48 -5.70 -9.68
CA GLN A 116 1.46 -4.96 -10.44
C GLN A 116 1.32 -5.21 -11.93
N SER A 117 1.60 -4.18 -12.71
CA SER A 117 1.77 -4.26 -14.17
C SER A 117 3.16 -3.81 -14.54
N CYS A 118 3.88 -4.66 -15.28
CA CYS A 118 5.16 -4.32 -15.89
C CYS A 118 4.94 -4.11 -17.39
N LEU A 119 5.18 -2.89 -17.84
CA LEU A 119 4.85 -2.41 -19.18
C LEU A 119 6.12 -2.01 -19.91
N MET A 120 6.29 -2.49 -21.13
CA MET A 120 7.36 -2.09 -22.02
C MET A 120 6.84 -1.12 -23.08
N THR A 121 7.53 -0.01 -23.30
CA THR A 121 7.27 0.90 -24.43
C THR A 121 7.50 0.16 -25.75
N HIS A 122 6.53 0.19 -26.65
CA HIS A 122 6.51 -0.56 -27.89
C HIS A 122 6.25 0.29 -29.12
N LYS A 123 7.11 0.15 -30.14
CA LYS A 123 7.00 0.83 -31.46
C LYS A 123 6.88 2.35 -31.40
N THR A 124 7.42 2.99 -30.39
CA THR A 124 7.53 4.43 -30.28
C THR A 124 8.80 4.82 -29.53
N ASN A 125 9.26 6.05 -29.78
CA ASN A 125 10.34 6.69 -29.03
C ASN A 125 9.85 7.99 -28.36
N GLN A 126 8.55 8.18 -28.26
CA GLN A 126 7.93 9.41 -27.77
C GLN A 126 6.71 9.09 -26.88
N LEU A 127 6.91 8.26 -25.88
CA LEU A 127 5.89 7.97 -24.87
C LEU A 127 6.21 8.72 -23.57
N VAL A 128 5.30 9.56 -23.11
CA VAL A 128 5.36 10.17 -21.78
C VAL A 128 4.30 9.52 -20.90
N VAL A 129 4.70 9.10 -19.69
CA VAL A 129 3.80 8.54 -18.68
C VAL A 129 3.82 9.45 -17.47
N THR A 130 2.65 9.84 -17.01
CA THR A 130 2.47 10.59 -15.76
C THR A 130 1.51 9.81 -14.87
N THR A 131 1.94 9.51 -13.65
CA THR A 131 1.07 8.83 -12.70
C THR A 131 0.32 9.86 -11.88
N GLU A 132 -0.97 9.66 -11.77
CA GLU A 132 -1.83 10.49 -10.95
C GLU A 132 -2.35 9.74 -9.74
N LEU A 133 -2.73 10.50 -8.71
CA LEU A 133 -3.40 10.00 -7.52
C LEU A 133 -2.64 8.90 -6.75
N SER A 134 -1.38 8.73 -7.07
CA SER A 134 -0.48 7.76 -6.45
C SER A 134 0.06 8.31 -5.11
N GLN A 135 -0.82 8.55 -4.15
CA GLN A 135 -0.51 9.29 -2.92
C GLN A 135 0.00 8.41 -1.78
N ALA A 136 0.83 7.45 -2.03
CA ALA A 136 1.28 6.54 -0.98
C ALA A 136 2.57 6.97 -0.27
N ARG A 137 2.75 8.25 -0.02
CA ARG A 137 3.90 8.73 0.77
C ARG A 137 3.83 8.37 2.25
N ALA A 138 2.66 7.99 2.74
CA ALA A 138 2.43 7.60 4.13
C ALA A 138 1.59 6.33 4.20
N LEU A 139 1.62 5.68 5.36
CA LEU A 139 0.78 4.53 5.68
C LEU A 139 -0.68 4.98 5.84
N ASP A 140 -1.35 5.33 4.76
CA ASP A 140 -2.72 5.82 4.77
C ASP A 140 -3.78 4.70 4.82
N HIS A 141 -3.35 3.47 4.62
CA HIS A 141 -4.18 2.27 4.66
C HIS A 141 -3.98 1.52 5.97
N GLN A 142 -4.32 2.19 7.06
CA GLN A 142 -4.19 1.67 8.42
C GLN A 142 -4.96 0.35 8.57
N GLY A 143 -4.40 -0.55 9.39
CA GLY A 143 -5.16 -1.68 9.90
C GLY A 143 -6.05 -1.28 11.07
N LEU A 144 -7.04 -2.12 11.35
CA LEU A 144 -7.96 -1.94 12.47
C LEU A 144 -7.74 -3.01 13.55
N PHE A 145 -7.97 -2.63 14.81
CA PHE A 145 -7.94 -3.54 15.97
C PHE A 145 -6.69 -4.42 16.08
N GLY A 146 -5.53 -3.89 15.74
CA GLY A 146 -4.25 -4.62 15.80
C GLY A 146 -3.80 -5.18 14.44
N GLY A 147 -4.59 -4.97 13.39
CA GLY A 147 -4.17 -5.24 12.02
C GLY A 147 -3.08 -4.29 11.55
N TYR A 148 -2.27 -4.75 10.61
CA TYR A 148 -1.20 -3.97 10.00
C TYR A 148 -1.74 -3.14 8.83
N PRO A 149 -1.08 -2.02 8.48
CA PRO A 149 -1.38 -1.29 7.26
C PRO A 149 -1.03 -2.12 6.02
N GLY A 150 -1.61 -1.74 4.88
CA GLY A 150 -1.20 -2.26 3.58
C GLY A 150 0.21 -1.79 3.20
N LYS A 151 0.84 -2.49 2.27
CA LYS A 151 2.18 -2.14 1.75
C LYS A 151 2.14 -0.77 1.05
N ILE A 152 3.13 0.05 1.31
CA ILE A 152 3.44 1.22 0.48
C ILE A 152 3.91 0.70 -0.88
N HIS A 153 3.45 1.32 -1.97
CA HIS A 153 3.88 0.95 -3.30
C HIS A 153 4.85 1.97 -3.87
N TYR A 154 5.73 1.48 -4.71
CA TYR A 154 6.65 2.27 -5.49
C TYR A 154 6.33 2.12 -6.97
N GLN A 155 6.77 3.11 -7.75
CA GLN A 155 6.72 3.07 -9.20
C GLN A 155 8.15 3.11 -9.71
N TYR A 156 8.42 2.35 -10.75
CA TYR A 156 9.73 2.25 -11.34
C TYR A 156 9.64 2.66 -12.80
N LEU A 157 10.49 3.59 -13.19
CA LEU A 157 10.71 3.97 -14.57
C LEU A 157 12.14 3.56 -14.93
N MET A 158 12.28 2.63 -15.86
CA MET A 158 13.56 2.18 -16.38
C MET A 158 13.74 2.72 -17.80
N THR A 159 14.80 3.45 -18.02
CA THR A 159 15.10 4.03 -19.34
C THR A 159 16.47 3.57 -19.82
N ASP A 160 16.65 3.61 -21.15
CA ASP A 160 17.87 3.14 -21.82
C ASP A 160 18.22 1.68 -21.46
N THR A 161 17.21 0.81 -21.47
CA THR A 161 17.34 -0.56 -21.00
C THR A 161 17.94 -1.50 -22.05
N ASP A 162 18.52 -2.61 -21.59
CA ASP A 162 18.96 -3.73 -22.43
C ASP A 162 17.85 -4.76 -22.71
N LEU A 163 16.59 -4.43 -22.45
CA LEU A 163 15.46 -5.34 -22.56
C LEU A 163 15.31 -5.97 -23.94
N LYS A 164 15.44 -5.18 -25.01
CA LYS A 164 15.31 -5.67 -26.39
C LYS A 164 16.36 -6.72 -26.74
N ASP A 165 17.58 -6.52 -26.25
CA ASP A 165 18.66 -7.49 -26.48
C ASP A 165 18.42 -8.76 -25.67
N ARG A 166 17.92 -8.65 -24.45
CA ARG A 166 17.51 -9.80 -23.65
C ARG A 166 16.40 -10.63 -24.32
N ILE A 167 15.40 -9.96 -24.91
CA ILE A 167 14.33 -10.61 -25.69
C ILE A 167 14.91 -11.40 -26.86
N LYS A 168 15.81 -10.77 -27.65
CA LYS A 168 16.46 -11.43 -28.78
C LYS A 168 17.31 -12.64 -28.38
N GLU A 169 17.94 -12.54 -27.22
CA GLU A 169 18.81 -13.60 -26.67
C GLU A 169 18.04 -14.67 -25.89
N GLY A 170 16.71 -14.53 -25.74
CA GLY A 170 15.88 -15.46 -24.99
C GLY A 170 16.21 -15.52 -23.49
N LYS A 171 16.75 -14.43 -22.96
CA LYS A 171 17.06 -14.31 -21.53
C LYS A 171 15.81 -14.06 -20.70
N GLU A 172 15.91 -14.35 -19.40
CA GLU A 172 14.88 -14.05 -18.43
C GLU A 172 14.50 -12.55 -18.46
N LEU A 173 13.20 -12.29 -18.46
CA LEU A 173 12.64 -10.93 -18.46
C LEU A 173 12.08 -10.60 -17.08
N PRO A 174 12.14 -9.33 -16.64
CA PRO A 174 11.53 -8.95 -15.39
C PRO A 174 10.01 -9.03 -15.50
N THR A 175 9.41 -9.52 -14.44
CA THR A 175 7.95 -9.60 -14.32
C THR A 175 7.38 -8.63 -13.27
N GLY A 176 8.25 -7.84 -12.64
CA GLY A 176 7.84 -6.86 -11.65
C GLY A 176 8.88 -6.55 -10.59
N GLU A 177 8.41 -6.23 -9.37
CA GLU A 177 9.28 -5.97 -8.24
C GLU A 177 9.96 -7.25 -7.71
N GLY A 178 9.28 -8.39 -7.84
CA GLY A 178 9.73 -9.65 -7.24
C GLY A 178 9.34 -9.74 -5.75
N ASP A 179 10.00 -10.66 -5.04
CA ASP A 179 9.72 -10.95 -3.64
C ASP A 179 10.58 -10.14 -2.66
N ASP A 180 11.63 -9.51 -3.16
CA ASP A 180 12.59 -8.72 -2.37
C ASP A 180 12.53 -7.25 -2.80
N PRO A 181 11.83 -6.38 -2.05
CA PRO A 181 11.75 -4.95 -2.37
C PRO A 181 13.07 -4.18 -2.18
N GLU A 182 14.04 -4.74 -1.45
CA GLU A 182 15.39 -4.15 -1.31
C GLU A 182 16.28 -4.47 -2.52
N ASN A 183 15.92 -5.54 -3.27
CA ASN A 183 16.62 -5.95 -4.49
C ASN A 183 15.61 -6.29 -5.59
N PRO A 184 14.88 -5.31 -6.13
CA PRO A 184 13.81 -5.54 -7.07
C PRO A 184 14.26 -6.27 -8.33
N GLU A 185 13.44 -7.22 -8.80
CA GLU A 185 13.73 -8.03 -9.99
C GLU A 185 14.01 -7.15 -11.21
N ILE A 186 13.26 -6.06 -11.38
CA ILE A 186 13.43 -5.13 -12.51
C ILE A 186 14.83 -4.53 -12.56
N THR A 187 15.41 -4.15 -11.42
CA THR A 187 16.76 -3.57 -11.36
C THR A 187 17.86 -4.62 -11.33
N ARG A 188 17.54 -5.82 -10.86
CA ARG A 188 18.48 -6.96 -10.83
C ARG A 188 18.70 -7.59 -12.21
N LEU A 189 17.65 -7.67 -13.00
CA LEU A 189 17.70 -8.31 -14.31
C LEU A 189 18.07 -7.36 -15.45
N LEU A 190 17.72 -6.08 -15.37
CA LEU A 190 17.94 -5.12 -16.44
C LEU A 190 19.10 -4.17 -16.13
N LYS A 191 19.82 -3.80 -17.17
CA LYS A 191 20.68 -2.63 -17.20
C LYS A 191 19.86 -1.43 -17.66
N GLY A 192 20.21 -0.25 -17.23
CA GLY A 192 19.54 1.01 -17.60
C GLY A 192 19.46 1.97 -16.41
N ASP A 193 18.90 3.13 -16.64
CA ASP A 193 18.69 4.15 -15.64
C ASP A 193 17.36 3.89 -14.93
N CYS A 194 17.38 3.68 -13.61
CA CYS A 194 16.20 3.41 -12.81
C CYS A 194 15.83 4.63 -11.97
N ARG A 195 14.62 5.13 -12.17
CA ARG A 195 13.99 6.11 -11.29
C ARG A 195 12.88 5.43 -10.49
N VAL A 196 12.95 5.57 -9.18
CA VAL A 196 11.93 5.05 -8.26
C VAL A 196 11.18 6.21 -7.64
N ALA A 197 9.86 6.17 -7.66
CA ALA A 197 9.02 7.16 -7.03
C ALA A 197 8.08 6.53 -6.00
N ASN A 198 7.99 7.19 -4.85
CA ASN A 198 6.97 6.94 -3.83
C ASN A 198 5.97 8.10 -3.90
N GLY A 199 4.96 7.95 -4.70
CA GLY A 199 3.98 8.99 -5.01
C GLY A 199 3.82 9.21 -6.50
N ASN A 200 3.34 10.38 -6.90
CA ASN A 200 3.18 10.71 -8.32
C ASN A 200 4.54 10.78 -9.02
N MET A 201 4.58 10.26 -10.21
CA MET A 201 5.76 10.30 -11.06
C MET A 201 5.40 10.81 -12.46
N THR A 202 6.19 11.74 -12.96
CA THR A 202 6.20 12.16 -14.36
C THR A 202 7.56 11.82 -14.93
N GLY A 203 7.60 11.26 -16.12
CA GLY A 203 8.85 11.03 -16.84
C GLY A 203 9.57 12.35 -17.13
N ASP A 204 10.88 12.38 -16.95
CA ASP A 204 11.70 13.56 -17.21
C ASP A 204 11.94 13.75 -18.71
N ARG A 205 11.80 12.67 -19.46
CA ARG A 205 11.96 12.60 -20.92
C ARG A 205 11.02 11.56 -21.48
N PRO A 206 10.71 11.65 -22.79
CA PRO A 206 9.95 10.60 -23.45
C PRO A 206 10.66 9.24 -23.33
N MET A 207 9.88 8.22 -23.03
CA MET A 207 10.31 6.83 -23.05
C MET A 207 10.47 6.38 -24.50
N LYS A 208 11.48 5.53 -24.72
CA LYS A 208 11.80 4.93 -26.00
C LYS A 208 11.40 3.47 -26.04
N GLU A 209 11.35 2.91 -27.22
CA GLU A 209 11.11 1.48 -27.40
C GLU A 209 12.08 0.62 -26.57
N GLY A 210 11.53 -0.24 -25.73
CA GLY A 210 12.27 -1.07 -24.79
C GLY A 210 12.43 -0.48 -23.39
N ASP A 211 12.08 0.79 -23.17
CA ASP A 211 11.99 1.34 -21.82
C ASP A 211 10.80 0.73 -21.07
N LEU A 212 10.92 0.63 -19.75
CA LEU A 212 9.97 -0.05 -18.89
C LEU A 212 9.33 0.89 -17.88
N PHE A 213 8.07 0.64 -17.65
CA PHE A 213 7.31 1.23 -16.57
C PHE A 213 6.70 0.13 -15.71
N LEU A 214 7.09 0.07 -14.43
CA LEU A 214 6.50 -0.84 -13.45
C LEU A 214 5.59 -0.04 -12.53
N PHE A 215 4.35 -0.42 -12.55
CA PHE A 215 3.32 0.20 -11.76
C PHE A 215 2.79 -0.81 -10.73
N LEU A 216 2.83 -0.42 -9.45
CA LEU A 216 2.41 -1.25 -8.35
C LEU A 216 1.19 -0.67 -7.67
N TYR A 217 0.27 -1.55 -7.35
CA TYR A 217 -0.97 -1.24 -6.64
C TYR A 217 -0.94 -1.79 -5.25
N ARG A 218 -1.53 -1.05 -4.34
CA ARG A 218 -1.53 -1.39 -2.93
C ARG A 218 -2.62 -2.37 -2.56
N GLY A 219 -2.29 -3.19 -1.57
CA GLY A 219 -3.27 -3.84 -0.74
C GLY A 219 -3.74 -2.92 0.39
N MET A 220 -4.84 -3.26 1.00
CA MET A 220 -5.46 -2.50 2.08
C MET A 220 -5.14 -3.07 3.45
N GLY A 221 -5.53 -2.33 4.49
CA GLY A 221 -5.28 -2.67 5.89
C GLY A 221 -5.96 -3.95 6.35
N GLY A 222 -5.29 -4.69 7.24
CA GLY A 222 -5.82 -5.87 7.91
C GLY A 222 -6.70 -5.52 9.11
N PHE A 223 -7.44 -6.51 9.61
CA PHE A 223 -8.28 -6.40 10.79
C PHE A 223 -7.89 -7.44 11.86
N GLY A 224 -7.70 -7.00 13.09
CA GLY A 224 -7.34 -7.86 14.22
C GLY A 224 -5.86 -8.31 14.19
N ASP A 225 -5.43 -8.98 15.27
CA ASP A 225 -4.04 -9.44 15.39
C ASP A 225 -3.75 -10.57 14.40
N PRO A 226 -2.68 -10.51 13.57
CA PRO A 226 -2.30 -11.60 12.68
C PRO A 226 -1.97 -12.92 13.41
N LEU A 227 -1.66 -12.88 14.71
CA LEU A 227 -1.51 -14.10 15.50
C LEU A 227 -2.85 -14.85 15.74
N ASP A 228 -3.98 -14.22 15.43
CA ASP A 228 -5.31 -14.84 15.50
C ASP A 228 -5.80 -15.38 14.15
N ARG A 229 -5.03 -15.21 13.08
CA ARG A 229 -5.39 -15.71 11.76
C ARG A 229 -5.48 -17.24 11.76
N ASP A 230 -6.56 -17.76 11.19
CA ASP A 230 -6.79 -19.19 11.04
C ASP A 230 -5.69 -19.83 10.20
N ILE A 231 -5.21 -21.00 10.64
CA ILE A 231 -4.11 -21.71 9.97
C ILE A 231 -4.49 -22.14 8.56
N LYS A 232 -5.75 -22.57 8.35
CA LYS A 232 -6.22 -22.96 7.01
C LYS A 232 -6.20 -21.80 6.03
N MET A 233 -6.58 -20.60 6.50
CA MET A 233 -6.52 -19.39 5.68
C MET A 233 -5.07 -19.02 5.31
N ILE A 234 -4.12 -19.25 6.23
CA ILE A 234 -2.69 -19.04 5.97
C ILE A 234 -2.18 -20.04 4.92
N GLU A 235 -2.56 -21.29 5.04
CA GLU A 235 -2.19 -22.34 4.06
C GLU A 235 -2.74 -22.05 2.67
N GLU A 236 -3.97 -21.55 2.59
CA GLU A 236 -4.58 -21.14 1.32
C GLU A 236 -3.85 -19.95 0.70
N ASP A 237 -3.54 -18.94 1.49
CA ASP A 237 -2.80 -17.75 1.03
C ASP A 237 -1.40 -18.15 0.53
N LEU A 238 -0.74 -19.06 1.23
CA LEU A 238 0.56 -19.58 0.81
C LEU A 238 0.48 -20.35 -0.52
N LYS A 239 -0.51 -21.24 -0.67
CA LYS A 239 -0.75 -21.99 -1.92
C LYS A 239 -1.07 -21.08 -3.10
N LYS A 240 -1.77 -19.99 -2.87
CA LYS A 240 -2.11 -18.98 -3.88
C LYS A 240 -0.96 -18.01 -4.18
N GLY A 241 0.16 -18.08 -3.46
CA GLY A 241 1.26 -17.12 -3.60
C GLY A 241 0.93 -15.70 -3.09
N ILE A 242 -0.12 -15.55 -2.29
CA ILE A 242 -0.55 -14.26 -1.73
C ILE A 242 0.40 -13.81 -0.61
N ILE A 243 0.91 -14.76 0.17
CA ILE A 243 1.92 -14.53 1.19
C ILE A 243 3.14 -15.42 0.96
N THR A 244 4.29 -14.94 1.42
CA THR A 244 5.51 -15.75 1.44
C THR A 244 5.65 -16.51 2.76
N LYS A 245 6.46 -17.56 2.74
CA LYS A 245 6.77 -18.37 3.92
C LYS A 245 7.38 -17.52 5.05
N THR A 246 8.25 -16.59 4.71
CA THR A 246 8.88 -15.66 5.65
C THR A 246 7.85 -14.82 6.39
N VAL A 247 6.84 -14.30 5.67
CA VAL A 247 5.74 -13.53 6.28
C VAL A 247 4.87 -14.43 7.15
N MET A 248 4.52 -15.62 6.68
CA MET A 248 3.77 -16.58 7.46
C MET A 248 4.45 -16.88 8.81
N GLU A 249 5.75 -17.12 8.82
CA GLU A 249 6.51 -17.41 10.03
C GLU A 249 6.64 -16.19 10.95
N ASN A 250 7.08 -15.05 10.40
CA ASN A 250 7.45 -13.89 11.21
C ASN A 250 6.25 -13.03 11.65
N ILE A 251 5.22 -12.93 10.83
CA ILE A 251 4.06 -12.07 11.10
C ILE A 251 2.91 -12.88 11.71
N CYS A 252 2.56 -14.01 11.10
CA CYS A 252 1.45 -14.83 11.57
C CYS A 252 1.85 -15.79 12.72
N GLY A 253 3.15 -15.86 13.02
CA GLY A 253 3.68 -16.68 14.12
C GLY A 253 3.42 -18.17 13.90
N VAL A 254 3.65 -18.66 12.69
CA VAL A 254 3.43 -20.05 12.28
C VAL A 254 4.75 -20.80 12.26
N VAL A 255 4.73 -22.04 12.69
CA VAL A 255 5.91 -22.93 12.63
C VAL A 255 5.74 -23.90 11.47
N TRP A 256 6.61 -23.77 10.49
CA TRP A 256 6.69 -24.69 9.38
C TRP A 256 7.56 -25.89 9.73
N SER A 257 7.11 -27.08 9.43
CA SER A 257 7.84 -28.32 9.64
C SER A 257 8.02 -29.05 8.31
N THR A 258 9.25 -29.34 7.96
CA THR A 258 9.58 -30.14 6.78
C THR A 258 10.24 -31.41 7.24
N LYS A 259 9.68 -32.56 6.93
CA LYS A 259 10.37 -33.84 7.04
C LYS A 259 11.12 -34.12 5.76
N LYS A 260 12.26 -34.80 5.85
CA LYS A 260 13.11 -35.11 4.71
C LYS A 260 12.31 -35.93 3.67
N GLY A 261 12.09 -35.35 2.48
CA GLY A 261 11.36 -35.97 1.39
C GLY A 261 9.84 -35.75 1.36
N GLU A 262 9.30 -34.95 2.31
CA GLU A 262 7.88 -34.59 2.34
C GLU A 262 7.70 -33.09 2.05
N GLU A 263 6.57 -32.76 1.46
CA GLU A 263 6.13 -31.36 1.38
C GLU A 263 5.91 -30.82 2.80
N GLY A 264 6.50 -29.67 3.11
CA GLY A 264 6.41 -29.14 4.47
C GLY A 264 4.98 -28.75 4.84
N THR A 265 4.64 -28.89 6.11
CA THR A 265 3.33 -28.61 6.67
C THR A 265 3.43 -27.71 7.90
N ILE A 266 2.32 -27.08 8.29
CA ILE A 266 2.27 -26.29 9.51
C ILE A 266 2.16 -27.22 10.74
N ASP A 267 3.09 -27.04 11.70
CA ASP A 267 3.02 -27.69 13.01
C ASP A 267 2.10 -26.90 13.94
N GLN A 268 0.87 -27.35 14.09
CA GLN A 268 -0.15 -26.66 14.88
C GLN A 268 0.26 -26.48 16.35
N ASN A 269 0.78 -27.51 16.99
CA ASN A 269 1.15 -27.48 18.39
C ASN A 269 2.28 -26.47 18.67
N LYS A 270 3.31 -26.49 17.82
CA LYS A 270 4.41 -25.53 17.93
C LYS A 270 3.95 -24.11 17.61
N THR A 271 3.06 -23.95 16.63
CA THR A 271 2.44 -22.67 16.27
C THR A 271 1.68 -22.06 17.43
N GLU A 272 0.80 -22.82 18.10
CA GLU A 272 0.05 -22.35 19.26
C GLU A 272 0.98 -21.93 20.41
N LYS A 273 2.00 -22.75 20.70
CA LYS A 273 3.01 -22.44 21.72
C LYS A 273 3.78 -21.15 21.36
N LEU A 274 4.19 -20.99 20.12
CA LEU A 274 4.89 -19.78 19.64
C LEU A 274 3.98 -18.56 19.78
N ARG A 275 2.75 -18.62 19.27
CA ARG A 275 1.75 -17.53 19.35
C ARG A 275 1.48 -17.12 20.80
N SER A 276 1.29 -18.11 21.70
CA SER A 276 1.12 -17.86 23.14
C SER A 276 2.33 -17.11 23.73
N ASN A 277 3.54 -17.54 23.42
CA ASN A 277 4.76 -16.90 23.89
C ASN A 277 4.93 -15.47 23.33
N LEU A 278 4.61 -15.25 22.06
CA LEU A 278 4.63 -13.92 21.45
C LEU A 278 3.62 -12.97 22.12
N ARG A 279 2.39 -13.44 22.42
CA ARG A 279 1.39 -12.64 23.15
C ARG A 279 1.88 -12.28 24.55
N LYS A 280 2.42 -13.23 25.30
CA LYS A 280 3.00 -12.96 26.62
C LYS A 280 4.11 -11.92 26.58
N LYS A 281 5.01 -11.99 25.57
CA LYS A 281 6.07 -10.99 25.38
C LYS A 281 5.51 -9.61 25.06
N ARG A 282 4.47 -9.52 24.19
CA ARG A 282 3.79 -8.26 23.85
C ARG A 282 3.12 -7.64 25.09
N ILE A 283 2.36 -8.43 25.86
CA ILE A 283 1.71 -7.96 27.11
C ILE A 283 2.75 -7.43 28.09
N LYS A 284 3.88 -8.12 28.27
CA LYS A 284 4.96 -7.66 29.16
C LYS A 284 5.58 -6.33 28.74
N LYS A 285 5.58 -6.01 27.44
CA LYS A 285 6.07 -4.73 26.89
C LYS A 285 4.97 -3.67 26.79
N GLY A 286 3.72 -4.08 26.91
CA GLY A 286 2.56 -3.20 26.81
C GLY A 286 2.49 -2.22 27.98
N ILE A 287 1.97 -1.03 27.69
CA ILE A 287 1.66 -0.02 28.70
C ILE A 287 0.13 0.17 28.73
N PRO A 288 -0.49 0.29 29.90
CA PRO A 288 -1.90 0.63 30.00
C PRO A 288 -2.22 1.92 29.23
N THR A 289 -3.31 1.93 28.50
CA THR A 289 -3.72 3.09 27.68
C THR A 289 -3.73 4.39 28.48
N ARG A 290 -4.21 4.33 29.73
CA ARG A 290 -4.22 5.49 30.64
C ARG A 290 -2.81 6.06 30.85
N ASP A 291 -1.83 5.21 31.05
CA ASP A 291 -0.44 5.63 31.31
C ASP A 291 0.20 6.16 30.03
N TRP A 292 -0.11 5.54 28.89
CA TRP A 292 0.31 6.04 27.60
C TRP A 292 -0.26 7.44 27.30
N VAL A 293 -1.57 7.65 27.53
CA VAL A 293 -2.21 8.97 27.37
C VAL A 293 -1.57 10.00 28.29
N ALA A 294 -1.31 9.64 29.55
CA ALA A 294 -0.63 10.52 30.49
C ALA A 294 0.79 10.90 30.03
N LYS A 295 1.52 9.96 29.44
CA LYS A 295 2.83 10.20 28.81
C LYS A 295 2.72 11.14 27.62
N GLN A 296 1.77 10.92 26.69
CA GLN A 296 1.57 11.80 25.56
C GLN A 296 1.17 13.24 25.99
N ARG A 297 0.29 13.36 26.97
CA ARG A 297 -0.06 14.66 27.57
C ARG A 297 1.15 15.43 28.09
N LYS A 298 2.09 14.72 28.73
CA LYS A 298 3.35 15.35 29.19
C LYS A 298 4.22 15.82 28.04
N ARG A 299 4.30 15.03 26.96
CA ARG A 299 5.04 15.39 25.74
C ARG A 299 4.45 16.62 25.08
N ILE A 300 3.11 16.65 24.90
CA ILE A 300 2.41 17.79 24.31
C ILE A 300 2.64 19.06 25.12
N LYS A 301 2.53 18.97 26.45
CA LYS A 301 2.78 20.12 27.34
C LYS A 301 4.20 20.69 27.25
N LYS A 302 5.16 19.86 26.86
CA LYS A 302 6.58 20.25 26.70
C LYS A 302 6.93 20.54 25.24
N TYR A 303 5.96 20.48 24.33
CA TYR A 303 6.17 20.58 22.88
C TYR A 303 7.16 19.54 22.33
N ASP A 304 7.34 18.42 23.05
CA ASP A 304 8.13 17.27 22.63
C ASP A 304 7.39 16.44 21.57
N LEU A 305 7.24 17.03 20.40
CA LEU A 305 6.58 16.49 19.21
C LEU A 305 7.50 16.72 18.01
N PRO A 306 7.35 15.91 16.93
CA PRO A 306 8.03 16.19 15.69
C PRO A 306 7.72 17.60 15.17
N GLU A 307 8.71 18.27 14.62
CA GLU A 307 8.58 19.65 14.10
C GLU A 307 7.39 19.81 13.15
N VAL A 308 7.27 18.92 12.17
CA VAL A 308 6.11 18.89 11.24
C VAL A 308 4.76 18.80 11.97
N ALA A 309 4.67 18.08 13.08
CA ALA A 309 3.43 18.01 13.87
C ALA A 309 3.15 19.32 14.60
N LEU A 310 4.19 19.99 15.10
CA LEU A 310 4.06 21.30 15.72
C LEU A 310 3.61 22.37 14.72
N GLU A 311 4.17 22.37 13.51
CA GLU A 311 3.77 23.26 12.41
C GLU A 311 2.31 23.05 12.04
N ILE A 312 1.87 21.79 11.84
CA ILE A 312 0.48 21.46 11.53
C ILE A 312 -0.46 21.92 12.63
N TYR A 313 -0.12 21.67 13.90
CA TYR A 313 -0.96 22.07 15.02
C TYR A 313 -1.01 23.58 15.20
N LYS A 314 0.09 24.28 14.94
CA LYS A 314 0.15 25.74 14.94
C LYS A 314 -0.76 26.32 13.86
N ASP A 315 -0.66 25.82 12.64
CA ASP A 315 -1.49 26.25 11.52
C ASP A 315 -2.98 26.01 11.80
N VAL A 316 -3.37 24.80 12.18
CA VAL A 316 -4.77 24.48 12.49
C VAL A 316 -5.31 25.31 13.65
N SER A 317 -4.50 25.55 14.70
CA SER A 317 -4.92 26.36 15.86
C SER A 317 -5.13 27.84 15.51
N SER A 318 -4.40 28.35 14.52
CA SER A 318 -4.57 29.74 14.03
C SER A 318 -5.87 29.93 13.23
N HIS A 319 -6.43 28.84 12.67
CA HIS A 319 -7.63 28.89 11.83
C HIS A 319 -8.91 28.46 12.56
N SER A 320 -8.82 27.84 13.75
CA SER A 320 -10.00 27.28 14.42
C SER A 320 -9.89 27.26 15.94
N ASP A 321 -10.49 28.27 16.58
CA ASP A 321 -10.65 28.31 18.04
C ASP A 321 -11.45 27.12 18.58
N LYS A 322 -12.44 26.66 17.82
CA LYS A 322 -13.23 25.48 18.18
C LYS A 322 -12.36 24.24 18.27
N TRP A 323 -11.51 23.99 17.26
CA TRP A 323 -10.57 22.86 17.26
C TRP A 323 -9.62 22.96 18.45
N MET A 324 -9.08 24.16 18.71
CA MET A 324 -8.15 24.37 19.82
C MET A 324 -8.79 24.12 21.17
N LYS A 325 -10.06 24.49 21.35
CA LYS A 325 -10.84 24.20 22.56
C LYS A 325 -11.01 22.69 22.75
N GLU A 326 -11.47 21.97 21.72
CA GLU A 326 -11.67 20.51 21.76
C GLU A 326 -10.35 19.77 22.02
N TYR A 327 -9.25 20.22 21.40
CA TYR A 327 -7.90 19.67 21.61
C TYR A 327 -7.45 19.83 23.07
N LYS A 328 -7.63 21.00 23.66
CA LYS A 328 -7.32 21.27 25.08
C LYS A 328 -8.14 20.38 26.02
N GLU A 329 -9.42 20.24 25.76
CA GLU A 329 -10.33 19.39 26.53
C GLU A 329 -9.90 17.92 26.47
N PHE A 330 -9.68 17.41 25.28
CA PHE A 330 -9.25 16.02 25.06
C PHE A 330 -7.94 15.67 25.77
N TRP A 331 -6.95 16.54 25.63
CA TRP A 331 -5.63 16.31 26.24
C TRP A 331 -5.53 16.81 27.70
N GLY A 332 -6.56 17.42 28.25
CA GLY A 332 -6.53 18.02 29.60
C GLY A 332 -5.44 19.06 29.75
N LEU A 333 -5.36 19.98 28.78
CA LEU A 333 -4.41 21.09 28.77
C LEU A 333 -5.04 22.31 29.43
N GLY A 334 -4.22 23.18 30.00
CA GLY A 334 -4.72 24.43 30.59
C GLY A 334 -5.17 25.43 29.53
N ASN A 335 -6.05 26.35 29.91
CA ASN A 335 -6.60 27.36 28.98
C ASN A 335 -5.54 28.23 28.29
N LYS A 336 -4.40 28.42 28.94
CA LYS A 336 -3.27 29.22 28.42
C LYS A 336 -2.37 28.43 27.43
N PHE A 337 -2.62 27.14 27.24
CA PHE A 337 -1.83 26.35 26.29
C PHE A 337 -2.08 26.84 24.87
N THR A 338 -1.01 26.99 24.08
CA THR A 338 -1.04 27.37 22.67
C THR A 338 0.09 26.67 21.92
N PHE A 339 -0.04 26.54 20.61
CA PHE A 339 1.05 26.13 19.72
C PHE A 339 1.80 27.32 19.11
N ASP A 340 1.42 28.55 19.45
CA ASP A 340 2.16 29.74 19.04
C ASP A 340 3.37 29.94 19.95
N ILE A 341 4.48 29.27 19.55
CA ILE A 341 5.74 29.31 20.29
C ILE A 341 6.69 30.24 19.51
N PRO A 342 7.25 31.26 20.17
CA PRO A 342 8.12 32.21 19.49
C PRO A 342 9.37 31.62 18.84
N GLU A 343 9.86 30.50 19.35
CA GLU A 343 11.11 29.83 18.92
C GLU A 343 10.97 28.99 17.62
N ILE A 344 9.76 28.86 17.07
CA ILE A 344 9.50 28.15 15.81
C ILE A 344 9.40 29.15 14.63
N ARG A 345 9.96 30.32 14.76
CA ARG A 345 9.83 31.41 13.76
C ARG A 345 11.01 31.57 12.81
N ASP A 346 12.00 30.68 12.83
CA ASP A 346 13.18 30.79 11.95
C ASP A 346 13.28 29.57 11.00
#